data_9f5f99d281da7eca2211968f38493dc1
#
_entry.id   9f5f99d281da7eca2211968f38493dc1
#
_cell.length_a   1.000
_cell.length_b   1.000
_cell.length_c   1.000
_cell.angle_alpha   90.00
_cell.angle_beta   90.00
_cell.angle_gamma   90.00
#
_symmetry.space_group_name_H-M   'P 1'
#
loop_
_entity.id
_entity.type
_entity.pdbx_description
1 polymer ?
#
loop_
_entity_poly.entity_id
_entity_poly.type
_entity_poly.pdbx_seq_one_letter_code
_entity_poly.pdbx_strand_id
1 'polypeptide(L)'
;MAIENQGGANPGQVVSGDNPPFTNAWGFCDRDYPRSAIVSPYPFATAQEHYEALLAETTARGGPTEHTYSTVPGDISGRYSWMEGGPGGLRGTWYSMLINQIPTILSLLTPDYQQHVVQEAYHQAAGQSQWPSQYCWPEGFMRRWHFAATLVQPHTVMATPDVVQIMAGVADNFVTNIHMGRKFNMEGLIPRLGQDVPRWYGETIGFWDGEVMITWTSNIQGWMAHSAFEFSNKMQTVEIYTPVRDASGAITALNHEAVFYDPEALVEPIRIVRNLNRLSSLKEGDPFTFIECLQTI
;
A
#
# COMPACT_ATOMS: atom_id res chain seq x y z
N MET A 1 1.48 -16.26 18.55
CA MET A 1 0.14 -16.37 19.12
C MET A 1 -0.73 -15.17 18.80
N ALA A 2 -0.34 -13.98 19.14
CA ALA A 2 -1.09 -12.80 18.81
C ALA A 2 -1.22 -12.60 17.28
N ILE A 3 -0.16 -12.89 16.59
CA ILE A 3 -0.13 -12.83 15.12
C ILE A 3 -1.07 -13.87 14.51
N GLU A 4 -1.11 -15.08 15.07
CA GLU A 4 -2.04 -16.13 14.66
C GLU A 4 -3.50 -15.71 14.88
N ASN A 5 -3.80 -15.14 16.04
CA ASN A 5 -5.14 -14.66 16.34
C ASN A 5 -5.59 -13.53 15.42
N GLN A 6 -4.67 -12.72 14.94
CA GLN A 6 -4.97 -11.70 13.93
C GLN A 6 -5.23 -12.28 12.55
N GLY A 7 -4.58 -13.37 12.21
CA GLY A 7 -4.81 -14.11 10.98
C GLY A 7 -6.16 -14.86 10.95
N GLY A 8 -6.99 -14.70 11.96
CA GLY A 8 -8.27 -15.38 12.07
C GLY A 8 -8.16 -16.82 12.57
N ALA A 9 -7.03 -17.18 13.15
CA ALA A 9 -6.93 -18.44 13.85
C ALA A 9 -7.85 -18.40 15.07
N ASN A 10 -8.76 -19.28 15.08
CA ASN A 10 -9.76 -19.64 16.09
C ASN A 10 -9.74 -18.81 17.38
N PRO A 11 -10.59 -17.77 17.49
CA PRO A 11 -10.85 -17.15 18.77
C PRO A 11 -11.35 -18.25 19.72
N GLY A 12 -10.56 -18.57 20.72
CA GLY A 12 -10.92 -19.60 21.69
C GLY A 12 -10.10 -20.88 21.60
N GLN A 13 -9.04 -20.94 20.83
CA GLN A 13 -8.09 -22.03 20.91
C GLN A 13 -7.52 -22.11 22.33
N VAL A 14 -7.93 -23.12 23.07
CA VAL A 14 -7.43 -23.35 24.43
C VAL A 14 -5.98 -23.78 24.33
N VAL A 15 -5.13 -23.00 24.90
CA VAL A 15 -3.72 -23.32 25.04
C VAL A 15 -3.57 -24.40 26.10
N SER A 16 -3.14 -25.57 25.70
CA SER A 16 -2.89 -26.70 26.57
C SER A 16 -1.43 -27.12 26.54
N GLY A 17 -1.05 -28.09 27.34
CA GLY A 17 0.31 -28.63 27.34
C GLY A 17 0.75 -29.19 25.99
N ASP A 18 -0.18 -29.71 25.22
CA ASP A 18 0.07 -30.25 23.87
C ASP A 18 -0.02 -29.16 22.76
N ASN A 19 -0.52 -28.00 23.12
CA ASN A 19 -0.63 -26.86 22.26
C ASN A 19 -0.19 -25.60 23.03
N PRO A 20 1.11 -25.48 23.29
CA PRO A 20 1.64 -24.37 24.06
C PRO A 20 1.36 -23.03 23.36
N PRO A 21 1.21 -21.94 24.11
CA PRO A 21 1.09 -20.64 23.52
C PRO A 21 2.31 -20.36 22.65
N PHE A 22 2.08 -19.77 21.50
CA PHE A 22 3.18 -19.15 20.79
C PHE A 22 3.75 -18.07 21.71
N THR A 23 4.86 -18.37 22.31
CA THR A 23 5.49 -17.50 23.31
C THR A 23 6.38 -16.44 22.71
N ASN A 24 6.48 -16.43 21.38
CA ASN A 24 7.29 -15.45 20.66
C ASN A 24 6.64 -15.06 19.32
N ALA A 25 6.99 -13.90 18.85
CA ALA A 25 6.56 -13.37 17.59
C ALA A 25 7.12 -14.13 16.36
N TRP A 26 7.99 -15.09 16.57
CA TRP A 26 8.71 -15.85 15.56
C TRP A 26 8.05 -17.18 15.19
N GLY A 27 6.86 -17.44 15.72
CA GLY A 27 6.20 -18.74 15.60
C GLY A 27 5.71 -19.09 14.18
N PHE A 28 5.79 -18.17 13.23
CA PHE A 28 5.31 -18.34 11.87
C PHE A 28 6.40 -18.12 10.82
N CYS A 29 7.55 -18.73 11.03
CA CYS A 29 8.66 -18.71 10.07
C CYS A 29 8.65 -19.93 9.13
N ASP A 30 7.48 -20.46 8.82
CA ASP A 30 7.28 -21.65 8.00
C ASP A 30 7.38 -21.41 6.49
N ARG A 31 7.36 -20.14 6.08
CA ARG A 31 7.49 -19.74 4.68
C ARG A 31 8.75 -18.92 4.49
N ASP A 32 9.58 -19.40 3.62
CA ASP A 32 10.78 -18.66 3.21
C ASP A 32 10.40 -17.64 2.12
N TYR A 33 10.35 -16.36 2.50
CA TYR A 33 10.31 -15.27 1.56
C TYR A 33 11.73 -14.73 1.39
N PRO A 34 12.36 -15.00 0.26
CA PRO A 34 13.69 -14.48 0.05
C PRO A 34 13.65 -12.95 0.09
N ARG A 35 14.51 -12.35 0.90
CA ARG A 35 14.60 -10.91 1.06
C ARG A 35 14.72 -10.20 -0.29
N SER A 36 15.44 -10.81 -1.24
CA SER A 36 15.60 -10.33 -2.61
C SER A 36 14.29 -10.21 -3.42
N ALA A 37 13.23 -10.88 -3.01
CA ALA A 37 11.93 -10.76 -3.67
C ALA A 37 11.17 -9.48 -3.27
N ILE A 38 11.63 -8.81 -2.22
CA ILE A 38 10.95 -7.66 -1.61
C ILE A 38 11.78 -6.39 -1.72
N VAL A 39 13.09 -6.53 -1.66
CA VAL A 39 14.01 -5.40 -1.86
C VAL A 39 13.84 -4.87 -3.28
N SER A 40 13.84 -3.55 -3.40
CA SER A 40 13.74 -2.90 -4.70
C SER A 40 14.91 -3.30 -5.61
N PRO A 41 14.66 -3.74 -6.85
CA PRO A 41 15.71 -4.02 -7.81
C PRO A 41 16.27 -2.75 -8.47
N TYR A 42 15.67 -1.60 -8.20
CA TYR A 42 16.04 -0.34 -8.82
C TYR A 42 17.24 0.30 -8.11
N PRO A 43 18.15 0.96 -8.85
CA PRO A 43 19.38 1.51 -8.29
C PRO A 43 19.16 2.88 -7.62
N PHE A 44 17.94 3.27 -7.32
CA PHE A 44 17.61 4.58 -6.78
C PHE A 44 17.57 4.55 -5.26
N ALA A 45 18.18 5.54 -4.63
CA ALA A 45 18.15 5.71 -3.18
C ALA A 45 16.90 6.48 -2.70
N THR A 46 16.30 7.28 -3.57
CA THR A 46 15.16 8.14 -3.23
C THR A 46 14.02 8.00 -4.24
N ALA A 47 12.79 8.31 -3.79
CA ALA A 47 11.63 8.36 -4.65
C ALA A 47 11.77 9.43 -5.74
N GLN A 48 12.43 10.55 -5.41
CA GLN A 48 12.70 11.60 -6.38
C GLN A 48 13.54 11.10 -7.54
N GLU A 49 14.69 10.49 -7.26
CA GLU A 49 15.57 9.94 -8.30
C GLU A 49 14.83 8.94 -9.19
N HIS A 50 14.04 8.06 -8.59
CA HIS A 50 13.27 7.07 -9.33
C HIS A 50 12.21 7.71 -10.23
N TYR A 51 11.39 8.60 -9.66
CA TYR A 51 10.35 9.30 -10.42
C TYR A 51 10.91 10.16 -11.55
N GLU A 52 11.98 10.90 -11.29
CA GLU A 52 12.65 11.73 -12.29
C GLU A 52 13.30 10.90 -13.40
N ALA A 53 13.86 9.72 -13.07
CA ALA A 53 14.37 8.80 -14.08
C ALA A 53 13.27 8.29 -15.01
N LEU A 54 12.13 7.86 -14.47
CA LEU A 54 10.97 7.44 -15.26
C LEU A 54 10.43 8.59 -16.13
N LEU A 55 10.37 9.79 -15.58
CA LEU A 55 9.97 10.98 -16.34
C LEU A 55 10.95 11.30 -17.46
N ALA A 56 12.25 11.17 -17.22
CA ALA A 56 13.29 11.38 -18.23
C ALA A 56 13.20 10.35 -19.37
N GLU A 57 12.96 9.07 -19.03
CA GLU A 57 12.74 8.01 -20.01
C GLU A 57 11.50 8.28 -20.87
N THR A 58 10.39 8.68 -20.25
CA THR A 58 9.17 9.06 -20.96
C THR A 58 9.41 10.28 -21.84
N THR A 59 10.15 11.26 -21.34
CA THR A 59 10.52 12.46 -22.12
C THR A 59 11.34 12.10 -23.36
N ALA A 60 12.27 11.17 -23.23
CA ALA A 60 13.07 10.69 -24.38
C ALA A 60 12.23 9.97 -25.44
N ARG A 61 11.06 9.43 -25.07
CA ARG A 61 10.10 8.79 -25.98
C ARG A 61 9.04 9.74 -26.56
N GLY A 62 9.09 11.01 -26.27
CA GLY A 62 8.15 12.02 -26.80
C GLY A 62 7.44 12.84 -25.73
N GLY A 63 7.69 12.57 -24.49
CA GLY A 63 7.16 13.27 -23.31
C GLY A 63 5.91 12.63 -22.71
N PRO A 64 5.51 13.10 -21.52
CA PRO A 64 4.28 12.67 -20.89
C PRO A 64 3.06 12.89 -21.79
N THR A 65 2.15 11.93 -21.78
CA THR A 65 0.92 12.01 -22.54
C THR A 65 -0.06 12.96 -21.88
N GLU A 66 -0.46 14.00 -22.60
CA GLU A 66 -1.53 14.90 -22.17
C GLU A 66 -2.87 14.32 -22.64
N HIS A 67 -3.70 13.94 -21.69
CA HIS A 67 -5.03 13.47 -21.98
C HIS A 67 -6.07 14.59 -21.93
N THR A 68 -7.12 14.42 -22.71
CA THR A 68 -8.37 15.18 -22.62
C THR A 68 -9.46 14.28 -22.01
N TYR A 69 -10.62 14.82 -21.73
CA TYR A 69 -11.75 14.01 -21.27
C TYR A 69 -12.17 12.91 -22.25
N SER A 70 -11.84 13.05 -23.53
CA SER A 70 -12.13 12.04 -24.55
C SER A 70 -11.00 11.03 -24.75
N THR A 71 -9.78 11.34 -24.30
CA THR A 71 -8.59 10.50 -24.52
C THR A 71 -8.01 9.91 -23.23
N VAL A 72 -8.38 10.46 -22.06
CA VAL A 72 -8.01 9.80 -20.79
C VAL A 72 -8.53 8.37 -20.84
N PRO A 73 -7.73 7.37 -20.42
CA PRO A 73 -8.18 6.00 -20.46
C PRO A 73 -9.46 5.82 -19.63
N GLY A 74 -10.62 6.12 -20.25
CA GLY A 74 -11.92 6.14 -19.56
C GLY A 74 -12.28 4.78 -19.01
N ASP A 75 -11.76 3.73 -19.61
CA ASP A 75 -11.91 2.38 -19.15
C ASP A 75 -10.99 2.01 -17.97
N ILE A 76 -10.02 2.85 -17.58
CA ILE A 76 -9.29 2.69 -16.32
C ILE A 76 -10.17 3.00 -15.12
N SER A 77 -11.18 3.85 -15.29
CA SER A 77 -12.16 4.11 -14.23
C SER A 77 -12.97 2.85 -13.97
N GLY A 78 -13.08 2.48 -12.71
CA GLY A 78 -13.76 1.26 -12.31
C GLY A 78 -13.41 0.82 -10.90
N ARG A 79 -13.88 -0.37 -10.54
CA ARG A 79 -13.58 -0.98 -9.24
C ARG A 79 -12.65 -2.16 -9.45
N TYR A 80 -11.64 -2.22 -8.62
CA TYR A 80 -10.57 -3.21 -8.69
C TYR A 80 -10.38 -3.87 -7.34
N SER A 81 -10.10 -5.14 -7.36
CA SER A 81 -9.81 -5.90 -6.15
C SER A 81 -8.49 -6.63 -6.32
N TRP A 82 -7.66 -6.54 -5.30
CA TRP A 82 -6.48 -7.36 -5.23
C TRP A 82 -6.88 -8.75 -4.72
N MET A 83 -6.85 -9.74 -5.61
CA MET A 83 -7.11 -11.13 -5.24
C MET A 83 -5.80 -11.91 -5.23
N GLU A 84 -5.66 -12.80 -4.26
CA GLU A 84 -4.54 -13.72 -4.22
C GLU A 84 -4.42 -14.51 -5.51
N GLY A 85 -3.21 -14.56 -6.07
CA GLY A 85 -2.87 -15.46 -7.17
C GLY A 85 -2.91 -14.89 -8.56
N GLY A 86 -2.98 -13.59 -8.75
CA GLY A 86 -2.75 -12.97 -10.06
C GLY A 86 -1.32 -13.22 -10.56
N PRO A 87 -1.12 -13.30 -11.90
CA PRO A 87 0.22 -13.48 -12.46
C PRO A 87 1.15 -12.34 -12.04
N GLY A 88 2.34 -12.66 -11.54
CA GLY A 88 3.37 -11.70 -11.15
C GLY A 88 3.18 -11.03 -9.79
N GLY A 89 2.08 -11.26 -9.10
CA GLY A 89 1.88 -10.74 -7.75
C GLY A 89 2.52 -11.66 -6.70
N LEU A 90 3.26 -11.10 -5.79
CA LEU A 90 3.65 -11.81 -4.57
C LEU A 90 2.40 -11.91 -3.70
N ARG A 91 1.77 -13.08 -3.72
CA ARG A 91 0.52 -13.39 -3.00
C ARG A 91 0.59 -12.95 -1.56
N GLY A 92 -0.27 -12.02 -1.18
CA GLY A 92 -0.36 -11.59 0.21
C GLY A 92 0.98 -11.23 0.83
N THR A 93 1.98 -10.85 0.03
CA THR A 93 3.37 -10.74 0.48
C THR A 93 3.45 -9.82 1.67
N TRP A 94 2.76 -8.69 1.59
CA TRP A 94 2.79 -7.74 2.68
C TRP A 94 2.13 -8.30 3.95
N TYR A 95 0.93 -8.83 3.83
CA TYR A 95 0.23 -9.43 4.96
C TYR A 95 0.94 -10.69 5.46
N SER A 96 1.36 -11.55 4.54
CA SER A 96 2.11 -12.77 4.90
C SER A 96 3.45 -12.46 5.52
N MET A 97 4.14 -11.42 5.07
CA MET A 97 5.39 -10.97 5.69
C MET A 97 5.18 -10.56 7.14
N LEU A 98 4.16 -9.75 7.39
CA LEU A 98 3.89 -9.23 8.72
C LEU A 98 3.53 -10.33 9.71
N ILE A 99 2.78 -11.32 9.25
CA ILE A 99 2.28 -12.39 10.11
C ILE A 99 3.23 -13.57 10.14
N ASN A 100 3.76 -13.98 8.99
CA ASN A 100 4.47 -15.23 8.85
C ASN A 100 5.98 -15.06 8.66
N GLN A 101 6.45 -13.84 8.44
CA GLN A 101 7.83 -13.56 8.04
C GLN A 101 8.44 -12.40 8.84
N ILE A 102 8.19 -12.38 10.14
CA ILE A 102 8.75 -11.36 11.03
C ILE A 102 10.26 -11.20 10.88
N PRO A 103 11.09 -12.26 10.77
CA PRO A 103 12.52 -12.09 10.57
C PRO A 103 12.85 -11.36 9.28
N THR A 104 12.10 -11.60 8.20
CA THR A 104 12.30 -10.88 6.92
C THR A 104 11.97 -9.41 7.09
N ILE A 105 10.85 -9.08 7.73
CA ILE A 105 10.47 -7.68 8.01
C ILE A 105 11.53 -6.98 8.85
N LEU A 106 11.96 -7.60 9.94
CA LEU A 106 12.98 -7.02 10.80
C LEU A 106 14.29 -6.77 10.03
N SER A 107 14.64 -7.64 9.06
CA SER A 107 15.82 -7.42 8.23
C SER A 107 15.72 -6.23 7.29
N LEU A 108 14.52 -5.72 7.05
CA LEU A 108 14.24 -4.56 6.19
C LEU A 108 14.19 -3.25 6.97
N LEU A 109 14.06 -3.33 8.31
CA LEU A 109 13.90 -2.16 9.16
C LEU A 109 15.22 -1.72 9.78
N THR A 110 15.34 -0.42 10.02
CA THR A 110 16.43 0.13 10.84
C THR A 110 16.29 -0.32 12.29
N PRO A 111 17.36 -0.32 13.09
CA PRO A 111 17.32 -0.80 14.49
C PRO A 111 16.23 -0.14 15.35
N ASP A 112 15.98 1.15 15.16
CA ASP A 112 14.95 1.87 15.91
C ASP A 112 13.55 1.35 15.56
N TYR A 113 13.27 1.17 14.29
CA TYR A 113 11.96 0.67 13.82
C TYR A 113 11.77 -0.83 14.05
N GLN A 114 12.86 -1.60 14.15
CA GLN A 114 12.78 -3.01 14.60
C GLN A 114 12.20 -3.12 16.01
N GLN A 115 12.57 -2.21 16.90
CA GLN A 115 12.06 -2.21 18.28
C GLN A 115 10.55 -1.97 18.32
N HIS A 116 10.02 -1.11 17.46
CA HIS A 116 8.58 -0.86 17.37
C HIS A 116 7.81 -2.12 16.95
N VAL A 117 8.30 -2.86 15.95
CA VAL A 117 7.67 -4.13 15.52
C VAL A 117 7.70 -5.17 16.64
N VAL A 118 8.83 -5.30 17.33
CA VAL A 118 8.97 -6.25 18.46
C VAL A 118 8.03 -5.86 19.59
N GLN A 119 7.94 -4.58 19.92
CA GLN A 119 7.06 -4.09 20.97
C GLN A 119 5.59 -4.32 20.61
N GLU A 120 5.18 -4.03 19.38
CA GLU A 120 3.81 -4.27 18.92
C GLU A 120 3.48 -5.77 18.94
N ALA A 121 4.38 -6.61 18.46
CA ALA A 121 4.22 -8.06 18.53
C ALA A 121 4.05 -8.56 19.96
N TYR A 122 4.76 -7.96 20.92
CA TYR A 122 4.59 -8.26 22.34
C TYR A 122 3.21 -7.83 22.87
N HIS A 123 2.76 -6.63 22.57
CA HIS A 123 1.44 -6.14 22.96
C HIS A 123 0.32 -7.01 22.40
N GLN A 124 0.45 -7.41 21.15
CA GLN A 124 -0.49 -8.32 20.50
C GLN A 124 -0.51 -9.70 21.21
N ALA A 125 0.67 -10.22 21.53
CA ALA A 125 0.78 -11.49 22.28
C ALA A 125 0.13 -11.42 23.65
N ALA A 126 0.20 -10.27 24.30
CA ALA A 126 -0.46 -10.02 25.58
C ALA A 126 -1.98 -9.73 25.47
N GLY A 127 -2.53 -9.71 24.26
CA GLY A 127 -3.93 -9.33 24.01
C GLY A 127 -4.21 -7.84 24.19
N GLN A 128 -3.19 -7.02 24.09
CA GLN A 128 -3.23 -5.57 24.31
C GLN A 128 -2.84 -4.81 23.03
N SER A 129 -3.22 -5.31 21.87
CA SER A 129 -2.99 -4.61 20.61
C SER A 129 -3.52 -3.19 20.67
N GLN A 130 -2.73 -2.26 20.15
CA GLN A 130 -3.07 -0.83 20.09
C GLN A 130 -3.32 -0.42 18.64
N TRP A 131 -4.31 -1.02 18.01
CA TRP A 131 -4.63 -0.68 16.64
C TRP A 131 -5.31 0.68 16.55
N PRO A 132 -4.90 1.53 15.63
CA PRO A 132 -5.49 2.86 15.48
C PRO A 132 -7.01 2.83 15.31
N SER A 133 -7.53 1.86 14.56
CA SER A 133 -8.97 1.70 14.32
C SER A 133 -9.79 1.41 15.58
N GLN A 134 -9.20 0.88 16.64
CA GLN A 134 -9.89 0.72 17.92
C GLN A 134 -10.24 2.06 18.57
N TYR A 135 -9.52 3.11 18.21
CA TYR A 135 -9.71 4.46 18.69
C TYR A 135 -10.38 5.37 17.66
N CYS A 136 -10.93 4.82 16.59
CA CYS A 136 -11.48 5.56 15.46
C CYS A 136 -10.45 6.49 14.77
N TRP A 137 -9.20 6.11 14.81
CA TRP A 137 -8.13 6.80 14.10
C TRP A 137 -7.90 6.15 12.75
N PRO A 138 -7.47 6.91 11.73
CA PRO A 138 -7.11 6.34 10.45
C PRO A 138 -6.04 5.26 10.57
N GLU A 139 -6.17 4.20 9.79
CA GLU A 139 -5.17 3.13 9.74
C GLU A 139 -3.88 3.54 9.04
N GLY A 140 -3.89 4.68 8.35
CA GLY A 140 -2.74 5.25 7.70
C GLY A 140 -2.46 4.70 6.30
N PHE A 141 -1.42 5.26 5.69
CA PHE A 141 -1.07 5.05 4.29
C PHE A 141 -0.89 3.58 3.91
N MET A 142 -0.19 2.81 4.76
CA MET A 142 0.14 1.41 4.47
C MET A 142 -1.07 0.47 4.50
N ARG A 143 -2.21 0.92 5.00
CA ARG A 143 -3.42 0.10 5.05
C ARG A 143 -3.88 -0.35 3.67
N ARG A 144 -3.72 0.45 2.67
CA ARG A 144 -4.02 0.12 1.27
C ARG A 144 -3.31 -1.13 0.76
N TRP A 145 -2.20 -1.49 1.37
CA TRP A 145 -1.32 -2.58 0.95
C TRP A 145 -1.51 -3.86 1.76
N HIS A 146 -2.25 -3.77 2.84
CA HIS A 146 -2.21 -4.73 3.93
C HIS A 146 -3.12 -5.94 3.74
N PHE A 147 -4.31 -5.78 3.18
CA PHE A 147 -5.23 -6.89 3.02
C PHE A 147 -5.25 -7.45 1.61
N ALA A 148 -5.20 -8.81 1.54
CA ALA A 148 -5.74 -9.52 0.41
C ALA A 148 -7.20 -9.11 0.26
N ALA A 149 -7.52 -8.50 -0.85
CA ALA A 149 -8.85 -8.01 -1.07
C ALA A 149 -9.84 -9.14 -1.07
N THR A 150 -10.61 -9.14 -0.06
CA THR A 150 -11.93 -9.68 -0.16
C THR A 150 -12.80 -8.69 -0.94
N LEU A 151 -13.95 -9.11 -1.38
CA LEU A 151 -14.96 -8.26 -2.03
C LEU A 151 -15.35 -7.00 -1.22
N VAL A 152 -14.86 -6.91 0.01
CA VAL A 152 -15.16 -5.86 1.00
C VAL A 152 -14.32 -4.60 0.81
N GLN A 153 -13.26 -4.65 -0.03
CA GLN A 153 -12.28 -3.56 -0.08
C GLN A 153 -11.82 -3.21 -1.50
N PRO A 154 -12.73 -3.04 -2.45
CA PRO A 154 -12.33 -2.68 -3.78
C PRO A 154 -11.74 -1.28 -3.80
N HIS A 155 -10.71 -1.10 -4.62
CA HIS A 155 -10.22 0.19 -5.01
C HIS A 155 -11.13 0.74 -6.11
N THR A 156 -11.76 1.88 -5.85
CA THR A 156 -12.49 2.60 -6.89
C THR A 156 -11.57 3.62 -7.51
N VAL A 157 -11.33 3.50 -8.80
CA VAL A 157 -10.51 4.44 -9.58
C VAL A 157 -11.44 5.31 -10.41
N MET A 158 -11.24 6.62 -10.35
CA MET A 158 -11.90 7.60 -11.21
C MET A 158 -10.84 8.47 -11.85
N ALA A 159 -10.78 8.46 -13.17
CA ALA A 159 -9.77 9.19 -13.94
C ALA A 159 -10.39 10.38 -14.69
N THR A 160 -9.76 11.53 -14.52
CA THR A 160 -9.94 12.72 -15.34
C THR A 160 -8.57 13.16 -15.90
N PRO A 161 -8.49 14.07 -16.86
CA PRO A 161 -7.20 14.52 -17.37
C PRO A 161 -6.25 15.06 -16.31
N ASP A 162 -6.77 15.81 -15.35
CA ASP A 162 -5.98 16.55 -14.38
C ASP A 162 -5.83 15.82 -13.04
N VAL A 163 -6.76 14.91 -12.70
CA VAL A 163 -6.78 14.20 -11.43
C VAL A 163 -7.26 12.78 -11.63
N VAL A 164 -6.50 11.83 -11.09
CA VAL A 164 -6.99 10.48 -10.86
C VAL A 164 -7.24 10.30 -9.37
N GLN A 165 -8.41 9.83 -9.03
CA GLN A 165 -8.79 9.56 -7.66
C GLN A 165 -8.87 8.06 -7.41
N ILE A 166 -8.22 7.60 -6.37
CA ILE A 166 -8.32 6.21 -5.89
C ILE A 166 -8.93 6.23 -4.50
N MET A 167 -10.07 5.58 -4.37
CA MET A 167 -10.80 5.43 -3.10
C MET A 167 -10.80 3.97 -2.69
N ALA A 168 -10.57 3.72 -1.43
CA ALA A 168 -10.70 2.41 -0.82
C ALA A 168 -11.21 2.56 0.61
N GLY A 169 -11.85 1.53 1.13
CA GLY A 169 -12.34 1.54 2.51
C GLY A 169 -12.10 0.22 3.19
N VAL A 170 -11.38 0.23 4.31
CA VAL A 170 -11.29 -0.86 5.28
C VAL A 170 -10.88 -0.31 6.61
N ALA A 171 -11.77 -0.33 7.54
CA ALA A 171 -11.58 0.31 8.84
C ALA A 171 -11.18 1.80 8.72
N ASP A 172 -11.17 2.34 7.52
CA ASP A 172 -10.78 3.70 7.18
C ASP A 172 -11.29 4.06 5.78
N ASN A 173 -11.52 5.35 5.57
CA ASN A 173 -11.90 5.91 4.28
C ASN A 173 -10.69 6.53 3.61
N PHE A 174 -10.10 5.74 2.74
CA PHE A 174 -8.86 6.08 2.07
C PHE A 174 -9.15 6.78 0.74
N VAL A 175 -8.63 7.98 0.57
CA VAL A 175 -8.75 8.74 -0.68
C VAL A 175 -7.39 9.29 -1.08
N THR A 176 -6.89 8.88 -2.23
CA THR A 176 -5.72 9.47 -2.86
C THR A 176 -6.14 10.26 -4.09
N ASN A 177 -5.75 11.53 -4.12
CA ASN A 177 -5.87 12.38 -5.29
C ASN A 177 -4.51 12.49 -5.98
N ILE A 178 -4.39 11.94 -7.16
CA ILE A 178 -3.18 11.98 -7.98
C ILE A 178 -3.31 13.17 -8.91
N HIS A 179 -2.51 14.20 -8.67
CA HIS A 179 -2.51 15.42 -9.47
C HIS A 179 -1.59 15.25 -10.68
N MET A 180 -2.20 15.09 -11.86
CA MET A 180 -1.47 14.82 -13.10
C MET A 180 -0.73 16.06 -13.61
N GLY A 181 0.52 15.86 -14.05
CA GLY A 181 1.36 16.93 -14.61
C GLY A 181 1.85 17.99 -13.62
N ARG A 182 1.53 17.87 -12.33
CA ARG A 182 2.01 18.79 -11.29
C ARG A 182 3.38 18.40 -10.78
N LYS A 183 4.04 19.37 -10.13
CA LYS A 183 5.34 19.20 -9.49
C LYS A 183 5.23 19.51 -8.01
N PHE A 184 6.00 18.82 -7.20
CA PHE A 184 6.18 19.17 -5.80
C PHE A 184 6.99 20.46 -5.64
N ASN A 185 6.69 21.19 -4.57
CA ASN A 185 7.62 22.14 -4.00
C ASN A 185 8.70 21.35 -3.25
N MET A 186 9.95 21.54 -3.66
CA MET A 186 11.12 20.88 -3.10
C MET A 186 11.76 21.66 -1.94
N GLU A 187 11.21 22.82 -1.58
CA GLU A 187 11.69 23.59 -0.44
C GLU A 187 11.29 22.88 0.87
N GLY A 188 12.27 22.70 1.76
CA GLY A 188 12.07 22.02 3.03
C GLY A 188 12.57 20.56 3.04
N LEU A 189 12.23 19.85 4.09
CA LEU A 189 12.73 18.48 4.32
C LEU A 189 12.00 17.41 3.52
N ILE A 190 10.79 17.69 3.09
CA ILE A 190 9.91 16.73 2.43
C ILE A 190 9.23 17.42 1.25
N PRO A 191 9.25 16.82 0.05
CA PRO A 191 8.50 17.32 -1.11
C PRO A 191 7.00 17.41 -0.82
N ARG A 192 6.35 18.51 -1.22
CA ARG A 192 4.93 18.76 -0.94
C ARG A 192 4.27 19.62 -1.99
N LEU A 193 2.95 19.57 -2.09
CA LEU A 193 2.16 20.43 -2.98
C LEU A 193 1.85 21.81 -2.42
N GLY A 194 2.14 22.04 -1.14
CA GLY A 194 1.90 23.31 -0.49
C GLY A 194 1.45 23.22 0.97
N GLN A 195 1.33 22.02 1.50
CA GLN A 195 1.02 21.79 2.90
C GLN A 195 2.30 21.61 3.71
N ASP A 196 2.38 22.28 4.84
CA ASP A 196 3.55 22.21 5.73
C ASP A 196 3.47 21.05 6.73
N VAL A 197 2.30 20.44 6.87
CA VAL A 197 2.05 19.30 7.76
C VAL A 197 1.86 18.02 6.98
N PRO A 198 2.32 16.87 7.50
CA PRO A 198 2.06 15.57 6.90
C PRO A 198 0.55 15.29 6.81
N ARG A 199 0.17 14.52 5.80
CA ARG A 199 -1.21 14.07 5.59
C ARG A 199 -1.29 12.56 5.74
N TRP A 200 -2.37 12.05 6.26
CA TRP A 200 -2.58 10.62 6.46
C TRP A 200 -2.24 9.78 5.23
N TYR A 201 -2.61 10.24 4.05
CA TYR A 201 -2.38 9.52 2.78
C TYR A 201 -1.40 10.24 1.86
N GLY A 202 -0.69 11.23 2.40
CA GLY A 202 0.26 12.02 1.65
C GLY A 202 -0.36 12.94 0.61
N GLU A 203 0.49 13.43 -0.25
CA GLU A 203 0.17 14.20 -1.45
C GLU A 203 0.79 13.49 -2.64
N THR A 204 0.02 13.34 -3.72
CA THR A 204 0.47 12.53 -4.86
C THR A 204 0.42 13.36 -6.14
N ILE A 205 1.51 13.32 -6.86
CA ILE A 205 1.62 13.81 -8.24
C ILE A 205 1.80 12.64 -9.19
N GLY A 206 1.55 12.85 -10.47
CA GLY A 206 1.77 11.82 -11.47
C GLY A 206 1.85 12.35 -12.87
N PHE A 207 2.18 11.46 -13.78
CA PHE A 207 2.12 11.69 -15.22
C PHE A 207 1.69 10.41 -15.94
N TRP A 208 1.28 10.56 -17.19
CA TRP A 208 0.95 9.45 -18.07
C TRP A 208 2.11 9.17 -19.04
N ASP A 209 2.50 7.91 -19.15
CA ASP A 209 3.32 7.41 -20.25
C ASP A 209 2.46 6.50 -21.14
N GLY A 210 1.83 7.09 -22.14
CA GLY A 210 0.73 6.45 -22.85
C GLY A 210 -0.44 6.17 -21.91
N GLU A 211 -0.75 4.91 -21.70
CA GLU A 211 -1.80 4.47 -20.78
C GLU A 211 -1.28 4.10 -19.37
N VAL A 212 0.04 4.11 -19.19
CA VAL A 212 0.67 3.79 -17.91
C VAL A 212 0.66 5.03 -17.03
N MET A 213 0.09 4.89 -15.83
CA MET A 213 0.12 5.96 -14.84
C MET A 213 1.30 5.77 -13.91
N ILE A 214 2.14 6.78 -13.78
CA ILE A 214 3.31 6.80 -12.91
C ILE A 214 3.10 7.91 -11.89
N THR A 215 3.27 7.57 -10.61
CA THR A 215 2.97 8.48 -9.51
C THR A 215 4.09 8.55 -8.49
N TRP A 216 4.16 9.67 -7.80
CA TRP A 216 5.04 9.88 -6.67
C TRP A 216 4.23 10.46 -5.52
N THR A 217 4.20 9.76 -4.38
CA THR A 217 3.56 10.21 -3.15
C THR A 217 4.60 10.62 -2.14
N SER A 218 4.38 11.77 -1.52
CA SER A 218 5.22 12.35 -0.48
C SER A 218 4.36 12.99 0.61
N ASN A 219 4.97 13.57 1.63
CA ASN A 219 4.30 14.25 2.74
C ASN A 219 3.28 13.35 3.47
N ILE A 220 3.65 12.09 3.65
CA ILE A 220 2.83 11.07 4.31
C ILE A 220 3.00 11.20 5.82
N GLN A 221 1.91 11.13 6.58
CA GLN A 221 1.97 11.02 8.03
C GLN A 221 2.56 9.66 8.40
N GLY A 222 3.69 9.69 9.11
CA GLY A 222 4.29 8.49 9.69
C GLY A 222 3.35 7.86 10.71
N TRP A 223 3.15 6.56 10.61
CA TRP A 223 2.20 5.83 11.42
C TRP A 223 2.45 4.33 11.38
N MET A 224 1.78 3.62 12.26
CA MET A 224 1.73 2.17 12.25
C MET A 224 0.34 1.72 11.83
N ALA A 225 0.22 1.15 10.65
CA ALA A 225 -1.01 0.49 10.23
C ALA A 225 -1.17 -0.83 10.99
N HIS A 226 -2.41 -1.25 11.17
CA HIS A 226 -2.74 -2.53 11.77
C HIS A 226 -1.92 -3.68 11.13
N SER A 227 -1.16 -4.39 11.93
CA SER A 227 -0.28 -5.48 11.52
C SER A 227 0.74 -5.12 10.43
N ALA A 228 1.04 -3.84 10.26
CA ALA A 228 2.13 -3.37 9.44
C ALA A 228 3.26 -2.84 10.33
N PHE A 229 4.42 -2.68 9.76
CA PHE A 229 5.48 -1.97 10.45
C PHE A 229 5.18 -0.46 10.48
N GLU A 230 5.74 0.19 11.48
CA GLU A 230 5.73 1.64 11.55
C GLU A 230 6.64 2.23 10.47
N PHE A 231 6.20 3.31 9.88
CA PHE A 231 6.94 4.09 8.89
C PHE A 231 7.03 5.56 9.34
N SER A 232 8.04 6.26 8.86
CA SER A 232 8.29 7.64 9.25
C SER A 232 7.52 8.66 8.42
N ASN A 233 7.56 9.93 8.85
CA ASN A 233 7.08 11.05 8.05
C ASN A 233 7.89 11.31 6.76
N LYS A 234 9.00 10.58 6.57
CA LYS A 234 9.84 10.67 5.37
C LYS A 234 9.54 9.59 4.36
N MET A 235 8.59 8.70 4.66
CA MET A 235 8.15 7.72 3.69
C MET A 235 7.64 8.41 2.43
N GLN A 236 8.09 7.90 1.29
CA GLN A 236 7.63 8.27 -0.04
C GLN A 236 7.45 7.02 -0.89
N THR A 237 6.60 7.09 -1.89
CA THR A 237 6.42 5.98 -2.83
C THR A 237 6.49 6.44 -4.27
N VAL A 238 7.02 5.57 -5.12
CA VAL A 238 6.81 5.63 -6.57
C VAL A 238 5.94 4.46 -6.95
N GLU A 239 4.84 4.73 -7.63
CA GLU A 239 3.87 3.70 -8.01
C GLU A 239 3.63 3.73 -9.52
N ILE A 240 3.53 2.54 -10.13
CA ILE A 240 3.31 2.35 -11.55
C ILE A 240 2.06 1.51 -11.73
N TYR A 241 1.09 2.02 -12.46
CA TYR A 241 -0.16 1.35 -12.78
C TYR A 241 -0.21 1.06 -14.28
N THR A 242 -0.05 -0.20 -14.64
CA THR A 242 -0.06 -0.65 -16.04
C THR A 242 -1.36 -1.38 -16.34
N PRO A 243 -2.18 -0.91 -17.28
CA PRO A 243 -3.39 -1.61 -17.69
C PRO A 243 -3.07 -2.99 -18.30
N VAL A 244 -3.84 -3.99 -17.89
CA VAL A 244 -3.85 -5.32 -18.48
C VAL A 244 -5.12 -5.45 -19.30
N ARG A 245 -4.98 -5.72 -20.60
CA ARG A 245 -6.10 -5.78 -21.53
C ARG A 245 -6.33 -7.21 -22.01
N ASP A 246 -7.58 -7.57 -22.22
CA ASP A 246 -7.95 -8.81 -22.90
C ASP A 246 -7.87 -8.69 -24.43
N ALA A 247 -8.24 -9.77 -25.11
CA ALA A 247 -8.22 -9.80 -26.58
C ALA A 247 -9.21 -8.81 -27.25
N SER A 248 -10.20 -8.33 -26.53
CA SER A 248 -11.15 -7.29 -26.99
C SER A 248 -10.62 -5.88 -26.80
N GLY A 249 -9.50 -5.72 -26.08
CA GLY A 249 -8.92 -4.43 -25.69
C GLY A 249 -9.47 -3.88 -24.38
N ALA A 250 -10.37 -4.56 -23.71
CA ALA A 250 -10.91 -4.11 -22.42
C ALA A 250 -9.91 -4.32 -21.27
N ILE A 251 -9.83 -3.34 -20.36
CA ILE A 251 -9.01 -3.48 -19.16
C ILE A 251 -9.63 -4.52 -18.22
N THR A 252 -8.88 -5.55 -17.92
CA THR A 252 -9.25 -6.63 -16.98
C THR A 252 -8.56 -6.52 -15.64
N ALA A 253 -7.42 -5.84 -15.59
CA ALA A 253 -6.69 -5.59 -14.36
C ALA A 253 -5.78 -4.36 -14.51
N LEU A 254 -5.26 -3.88 -13.39
CA LEU A 254 -4.10 -2.99 -13.33
C LEU A 254 -2.96 -3.76 -12.67
N ASN A 255 -1.85 -3.96 -13.38
CA ASN A 255 -0.62 -4.36 -12.74
C ASN A 255 -0.10 -3.15 -11.96
N HIS A 256 0.02 -3.31 -10.66
CA HIS A 256 0.38 -2.24 -9.74
C HIS A 256 1.70 -2.58 -9.08
N GLU A 257 2.69 -1.78 -9.37
CA GLU A 257 3.99 -1.82 -8.75
C GLU A 257 4.18 -0.62 -7.85
N ALA A 258 4.70 -0.83 -6.66
CA ALA A 258 5.03 0.24 -5.73
C ALA A 258 6.41 0.02 -5.13
N VAL A 259 7.20 1.08 -5.09
CA VAL A 259 8.49 1.12 -4.41
C VAL A 259 8.39 2.13 -3.27
N PHE A 260 8.78 1.69 -2.08
CA PHE A 260 8.71 2.45 -0.84
C PHE A 260 10.11 2.89 -0.44
N TYR A 261 10.24 4.16 -0.16
CA TYR A 261 11.45 4.84 0.26
C TYR A 261 11.22 5.47 1.62
N ASP A 262 11.91 5.00 2.63
CA ASP A 262 11.85 5.58 3.97
C ASP A 262 13.24 5.50 4.62
N PRO A 263 14.03 6.58 4.56
CA PRO A 263 15.40 6.56 5.04
C PRO A 263 15.52 6.44 6.57
N GLU A 264 14.42 6.63 7.31
CA GLU A 264 14.42 6.46 8.77
C GLU A 264 13.98 5.04 9.17
N ALA A 265 13.00 4.48 8.48
CA ALA A 265 12.44 3.20 8.85
C ALA A 265 13.04 2.01 8.10
N LEU A 266 13.49 2.20 6.85
CA LEU A 266 13.97 1.12 5.98
C LEU A 266 15.48 1.19 5.78
N VAL A 267 16.16 0.03 5.84
CA VAL A 267 17.59 -0.07 5.52
C VAL A 267 17.86 0.03 4.02
N GLU A 268 16.87 -0.29 3.20
CA GLU A 268 16.89 -0.15 1.75
C GLU A 268 15.44 -0.10 1.21
N PRO A 269 15.22 0.47 0.03
CA PRO A 269 13.88 0.54 -0.55
C PRO A 269 13.26 -0.83 -0.77
N ILE A 270 11.98 -0.97 -0.53
CA ILE A 270 11.21 -2.20 -0.75
C ILE A 270 10.25 -2.05 -1.91
N ARG A 271 9.93 -3.17 -2.57
CA ARG A 271 9.07 -3.22 -3.74
C ARG A 271 7.94 -4.21 -3.53
N ILE A 272 6.72 -3.79 -3.86
CA ILE A 272 5.53 -4.64 -3.88
C ILE A 272 4.92 -4.61 -5.29
N VAL A 273 4.63 -5.78 -5.84
CA VAL A 273 3.92 -5.92 -7.11
C VAL A 273 2.65 -6.72 -6.87
N ARG A 274 1.54 -6.24 -7.40
CA ARG A 274 0.24 -6.90 -7.30
C ARG A 274 -0.61 -6.63 -8.54
N ASN A 275 -1.57 -7.50 -8.81
CA ASN A 275 -2.61 -7.25 -9.79
C ASN A 275 -3.88 -6.80 -9.09
N LEU A 276 -4.40 -5.68 -9.51
CA LEU A 276 -5.71 -5.18 -9.13
C LEU A 276 -6.70 -5.65 -10.21
N ASN A 277 -7.36 -6.78 -9.98
CA ASN A 277 -8.31 -7.34 -10.94
C ASN A 277 -9.60 -6.52 -10.99
N ARG A 278 -10.05 -6.21 -12.18
CA ARG A 278 -11.30 -5.46 -12.38
C ARG A 278 -12.50 -6.30 -11.94
N LEU A 279 -13.37 -5.70 -11.16
CA LEU A 279 -14.62 -6.33 -10.73
C LEU A 279 -15.68 -6.11 -11.82
N SER A 280 -16.12 -7.22 -12.43
CA SER A 280 -17.10 -7.20 -13.50
C SER A 280 -18.57 -7.22 -13.01
N SER A 281 -18.79 -7.53 -11.74
CA SER A 281 -20.10 -7.83 -11.20
C SER A 281 -20.40 -7.01 -9.94
N LEU A 282 -20.28 -5.71 -10.03
CA LEU A 282 -20.94 -4.90 -9.02
C LEU A 282 -22.43 -4.91 -9.31
N LYS A 283 -23.19 -5.41 -8.36
CA LYS A 283 -24.64 -5.23 -8.38
C LYS A 283 -24.92 -3.74 -8.44
N GLU A 284 -25.83 -3.38 -9.31
CA GLU A 284 -26.40 -2.05 -9.32
C GLU A 284 -26.79 -1.67 -7.89
N GLY A 285 -26.28 -0.57 -7.37
CA GLY A 285 -26.55 -0.16 -5.99
C GLY A 285 -25.50 -0.54 -4.94
N ASP A 286 -24.31 -0.99 -5.34
CA ASP A 286 -23.20 -1.22 -4.40
C ASP A 286 -22.20 -0.03 -4.43
N PRO A 287 -22.56 1.11 -3.84
CA PRO A 287 -21.75 2.32 -3.87
C PRO A 287 -20.51 2.14 -2.99
N PHE A 288 -19.53 3.05 -3.17
CA PHE A 288 -18.49 3.23 -2.17
C PHE A 288 -19.16 3.61 -0.84
N THR A 289 -18.97 2.76 0.16
CA THR A 289 -19.53 2.99 1.49
C THR A 289 -18.45 3.53 2.39
N PHE A 290 -18.68 4.72 2.95
CA PHE A 290 -17.84 5.24 4.01
C PHE A 290 -17.98 4.36 5.25
N ILE A 291 -16.86 4.05 5.85
CA ILE A 291 -16.84 3.38 7.15
C ILE A 291 -16.95 4.46 8.22
N GLU A 292 -17.98 4.35 9.03
CA GLU A 292 -18.17 5.22 10.18
C GLU A 292 -17.73 4.47 11.43
N CYS A 293 -16.79 5.06 12.15
CA CYS A 293 -16.38 4.58 13.45
C CYS A 293 -17.12 5.39 14.53
N LEU A 294 -17.94 4.71 15.30
CA LEU A 294 -18.63 5.31 16.44
C LEU A 294 -17.92 4.86 17.71
N GLN A 295 -17.38 5.82 18.45
CA GLN A 295 -16.96 5.55 19.81
C GLN A 295 -18.22 5.34 20.66
N THR A 296 -18.41 4.14 21.13
CA THR A 296 -19.37 3.88 22.22
C THR A 296 -18.71 4.32 23.50
N ILE A 297 -19.21 5.41 24.05
CA ILE A 297 -18.84 5.93 25.36
C ILE A 297 -19.41 5.02 26.46
#